data_bcf12c1ed39e0bb0ab40ea353ab3279c
#
_entry.id   bcf12c1ed39e0bb0ab40ea353ab3279c
#
_cell.length_a   1.000
_cell.length_b   1.000
_cell.length_c   1.000
_cell.angle_alpha   90.00
_cell.angle_beta   90.00
_cell.angle_gamma   90.00
#
_symmetry.space_group_name_H-M   'P 1'
#
loop_
_entity.id
_entity.type
_entity.pdbx_description
1 polymer ?
#
loop_
_entity_poly.entity_id
_entity_poly.type
_entity_poly.pdbx_seq_one_letter_code
_entity_poly.pdbx_strand_id
1 'polypeptide(L)'
;MTEKIELYYIEKKTGTNHNGLAWIGYVKKSRTGKTVYFNNKAYQKYGHGDYTDIETGDGYWISRIKRNGEDRHWAGSGMIMIDRNAVDEYLKYRGLAKLKESKYMIVDIIETKQPIDFYNISE
;
A
#
# COMPACT_ATOMS: atom_id res chain seq x y z
N MET A 1 -21.49 4.89 -8.80
CA MET A 1 -20.09 5.32 -8.78
C MET A 1 -19.20 4.14 -8.49
N THR A 2 -18.27 3.89 -9.34
CA THR A 2 -17.35 2.79 -9.13
C THR A 2 -16.21 3.21 -8.21
N GLU A 3 -15.64 2.22 -7.52
CA GLU A 3 -14.46 2.44 -6.72
C GLU A 3 -13.28 2.77 -7.64
N LYS A 4 -12.45 3.70 -7.21
CA LYS A 4 -11.25 4.02 -7.93
C LYS A 4 -10.14 3.07 -7.50
N ILE A 5 -9.51 2.43 -8.46
CA ILE A 5 -8.41 1.49 -8.20
C ILE A 5 -7.11 2.17 -8.60
N GLU A 6 -6.21 2.30 -7.65
CA GLU A 6 -4.96 3.01 -7.87
C GLU A 6 -3.79 2.23 -7.30
N LEU A 7 -2.61 2.45 -7.88
CA LEU A 7 -1.37 1.82 -7.44
C LEU A 7 -0.72 2.66 -6.35
N TYR A 8 -0.51 2.05 -5.18
CA TYR A 8 -0.01 2.74 -4.00
C TYR A 8 1.13 1.99 -3.34
N TYR A 9 1.88 2.72 -2.52
CA TYR A 9 2.89 2.19 -1.61
C TYR A 9 2.30 2.17 -0.21
N ILE A 10 2.40 1.02 0.46
CA ILE A 10 1.86 0.80 1.80
C ILE A 10 3.00 0.31 2.69
N GLU A 11 3.27 1.00 3.80
CA GLU A 11 4.34 0.60 4.72
C GLU A 11 3.82 0.59 6.14
N LYS A 12 4.02 -0.53 6.85
CA LYS A 12 3.66 -0.63 8.25
C LYS A 12 4.67 0.16 9.09
N LYS A 13 4.17 1.04 9.96
CA LYS A 13 5.02 1.82 10.85
C LYS A 13 5.57 0.93 11.97
N THR A 14 6.87 1.04 12.22
CA THR A 14 7.49 0.29 13.30
C THR A 14 7.90 1.16 14.47
N GLY A 15 7.69 2.47 14.34
CA GLY A 15 8.10 3.41 15.38
C GLY A 15 9.56 3.80 15.32
N THR A 16 10.35 3.17 14.46
CA THR A 16 11.77 3.51 14.30
C THR A 16 12.11 3.75 12.84
N ASN A 17 12.91 2.96 12.21
CA ASN A 17 13.69 3.29 11.03
C ASN A 17 13.06 3.02 9.65
N HIS A 18 11.76 3.08 9.49
CA HIS A 18 11.12 2.78 8.20
C HIS A 18 11.50 1.38 7.70
N ASN A 19 11.57 0.43 8.62
CA ASN A 19 11.95 -0.95 8.30
C ASN A 19 10.77 -1.91 8.35
N GLY A 20 9.55 -1.39 8.44
CA GLY A 20 8.36 -2.21 8.51
C GLY A 20 8.07 -2.91 7.20
N LEU A 21 7.16 -3.86 7.23
CA LEU A 21 6.68 -4.52 6.03
C LEU A 21 6.11 -3.49 5.07
N ALA A 22 6.41 -3.64 3.80
CA ALA A 22 5.96 -2.69 2.79
C ALA A 22 5.50 -3.41 1.54
N TRP A 23 4.53 -2.83 0.88
CA TRP A 23 3.94 -3.37 -0.35
C TRP A 23 3.74 -2.29 -1.39
N ILE A 24 3.74 -2.72 -2.64
CA ILE A 24 3.26 -1.92 -3.75
C ILE A 24 2.15 -2.73 -4.39
N GLY A 25 0.97 -2.14 -4.52
CA GLY A 25 -0.16 -2.84 -5.09
C GLY A 25 -1.33 -1.92 -5.34
N TYR A 26 -2.39 -2.50 -5.87
CA TYR A 26 -3.61 -1.78 -6.16
C TYR A 26 -4.47 -1.69 -4.92
N VAL A 27 -4.92 -0.50 -4.60
CA VAL A 27 -5.82 -0.28 -3.48
C VAL A 27 -7.18 0.15 -4.00
N LYS A 28 -8.21 -0.12 -3.20
CA LYS A 28 -9.54 0.43 -3.41
C LYS A 28 -9.78 1.46 -2.33
N LYS A 29 -10.52 2.48 -2.64
CA LYS A 29 -10.86 3.52 -1.68
C LYS A 29 -12.35 3.64 -1.50
N SER A 30 -12.77 4.01 -0.30
CA SER A 30 -14.15 4.39 -0.08
C SER A 30 -14.45 5.67 -0.87
N ARG A 31 -15.73 5.99 -1.01
CA ARG A 31 -16.16 7.14 -1.80
C ARG A 31 -15.52 8.43 -1.31
N THR A 32 -15.37 8.60 0.00
CA THR A 32 -14.76 9.81 0.57
C THR A 32 -13.25 9.77 0.61
N GLY A 33 -12.66 8.60 0.36
CA GLY A 33 -11.22 8.42 0.44
C GLY A 33 -10.71 8.24 1.87
N LYS A 34 -11.59 8.19 2.86
CA LYS A 34 -11.16 8.02 4.25
C LYS A 34 -10.73 6.61 4.58
N THR A 35 -11.20 5.64 3.81
CA THR A 35 -10.87 4.24 4.03
C THR A 35 -10.18 3.68 2.79
N VAL A 36 -9.09 2.96 3.00
CA VAL A 36 -8.33 2.30 1.94
C VAL A 36 -8.38 0.81 2.21
N TYR A 37 -8.63 0.02 1.18
CA TYR A 37 -8.71 -1.44 1.28
C TYR A 37 -7.55 -2.05 0.51
N PHE A 38 -6.81 -2.91 1.17
CA PHE A 38 -5.67 -3.60 0.53
C PHE A 38 -5.38 -4.89 1.27
N ASN A 39 -5.17 -5.96 0.52
CA ASN A 39 -4.72 -7.25 1.06
C ASN A 39 -5.59 -7.75 2.22
N ASN A 40 -6.90 -7.71 2.03
CA ASN A 40 -7.89 -8.13 3.03
C ASN A 40 -7.87 -7.31 4.31
N LYS A 41 -7.43 -6.08 4.23
CA LYS A 41 -7.41 -5.16 5.36
C LYS A 41 -8.06 -3.85 4.98
N ALA A 42 -8.56 -3.15 5.99
CA ALA A 42 -9.09 -1.81 5.80
C ALA A 42 -8.32 -0.86 6.70
N TYR A 43 -7.94 0.27 6.13
CA TYR A 43 -7.15 1.28 6.83
C TYR A 43 -7.89 2.59 6.83
N GLN A 44 -8.01 3.22 7.99
CA GLN A 44 -8.67 4.51 8.10
C GLN A 44 -7.66 5.64 8.21
N LYS A 45 -7.90 6.68 7.41
CA LYS A 45 -7.03 7.85 7.36
C LYS A 45 -7.26 8.72 8.60
N TYR A 46 -6.18 9.14 9.23
CA TYR A 46 -6.27 10.09 10.34
C TYR A 46 -5.32 11.28 10.15
N GLY A 47 -4.57 11.31 9.08
CA GLY A 47 -3.68 12.41 8.76
C GLY A 47 -3.19 12.26 7.33
N HIS A 48 -2.35 13.18 6.88
CA HIS A 48 -1.83 13.12 5.52
C HIS A 48 -0.84 11.95 5.38
N GLY A 49 -1.25 10.92 4.68
CA GLY A 49 -0.43 9.72 4.53
C GLY A 49 -0.47 8.78 5.74
N ASP A 50 -1.13 9.18 6.82
CA ASP A 50 -1.22 8.39 8.04
C ASP A 50 -2.53 7.63 8.12
N TYR A 51 -2.42 6.32 8.29
CA TYR A 51 -3.58 5.42 8.32
C TYR A 51 -3.46 4.44 9.48
N THR A 52 -4.58 3.89 9.89
CA THR A 52 -4.64 2.90 10.97
C THR A 52 -5.41 1.68 10.50
N ASP A 53 -4.84 0.49 10.69
CA ASP A 53 -5.53 -0.77 10.45
C ASP A 53 -6.71 -0.83 11.43
N ILE A 54 -7.93 -0.97 10.92
CA ILE A 54 -9.12 -0.91 11.78
C ILE A 54 -9.25 -2.13 12.70
N GLU A 55 -8.59 -3.23 12.38
CA GLU A 55 -8.67 -4.44 13.19
C GLU A 55 -7.60 -4.49 14.28
N THR A 56 -6.38 -4.05 13.96
CA THR A 56 -5.25 -4.18 14.88
C THR A 56 -4.87 -2.88 15.56
N GLY A 57 -5.23 -1.74 14.98
CA GLY A 57 -4.81 -0.44 15.47
C GLY A 57 -3.40 -0.06 15.05
N ASP A 58 -2.73 -0.91 14.26
CA ASP A 58 -1.38 -0.61 13.81
C ASP A 58 -1.37 0.56 12.82
N GLY A 59 -0.34 1.39 12.90
CA GLY A 59 -0.18 2.53 12.02
C GLY A 59 0.50 2.14 10.72
N TYR A 60 0.11 2.83 9.66
CA TYR A 60 0.64 2.61 8.31
C TYR A 60 0.86 3.93 7.60
N TRP A 61 1.87 3.96 6.72
CA TRP A 61 2.03 5.00 5.71
C TRP A 61 1.40 4.48 4.42
N ILE A 62 0.53 5.25 3.80
CA ILE A 62 -0.05 4.89 2.50
C ILE A 62 0.03 6.11 1.62
N SER A 63 0.71 5.99 0.48
CA SER A 63 0.89 7.09 -0.43
C SER A 63 0.98 6.60 -1.87
N ARG A 64 0.78 7.50 -2.80
CA ARG A 64 0.96 7.16 -4.20
C ARG A 64 2.42 6.86 -4.46
N ILE A 65 2.68 5.95 -5.41
CA ILE A 65 4.06 5.63 -5.77
C ILE A 65 4.74 6.85 -6.38
N LYS A 66 6.03 6.97 -6.11
CA LYS A 66 6.83 8.07 -6.65
C LYS A 66 7.27 7.74 -8.07
N ARG A 67 7.30 8.75 -8.91
CA ARG A 67 7.82 8.58 -10.25
C ARG A 67 9.34 8.47 -10.25
N ASN A 68 9.99 9.24 -9.38
CA ASN A 68 11.44 9.27 -9.25
C ASN A 68 11.84 8.95 -7.81
N GLY A 69 12.96 8.25 -7.66
CA GLY A 69 13.48 7.91 -6.34
C GLY A 69 12.82 6.68 -5.76
N GLU A 70 13.06 6.43 -4.50
CA GLU A 70 12.53 5.27 -3.79
C GLU A 70 11.28 5.65 -3.01
N ASP A 71 10.32 4.75 -2.95
CA ASP A 71 9.12 4.98 -2.14
C ASP A 71 9.41 4.82 -0.65
N ARG A 72 10.27 3.85 -0.30
CA ARG A 72 10.70 3.71 1.08
C ARG A 72 11.66 4.83 1.43
N HIS A 73 11.53 5.36 2.64
CA HIS A 73 12.41 6.42 3.12
C HIS A 73 13.87 5.98 2.98
N TRP A 74 14.76 6.92 2.61
CA TRP A 74 16.16 6.60 2.35
C TRP A 74 16.86 5.94 3.54
N ALA A 75 16.44 6.26 4.76
CA ALA A 75 17.03 5.66 5.96
C ALA A 75 16.45 4.29 6.28
N GLY A 76 15.42 3.87 5.56
CA GLY A 76 14.79 2.58 5.79
C GLY A 76 15.50 1.47 5.04
N SER A 77 15.19 0.24 5.43
CA SER A 77 15.74 -0.94 4.78
C SER A 77 14.68 -2.03 4.70
N GLY A 78 15.01 -3.12 4.03
CA GLY A 78 14.11 -4.23 3.86
C GLY A 78 13.50 -4.24 2.48
N MET A 79 12.98 -5.40 2.12
CA MET A 79 12.39 -5.59 0.81
C MET A 79 10.98 -5.04 0.75
N ILE A 80 10.59 -4.61 -0.42
CA ILE A 80 9.22 -4.17 -0.70
C ILE A 80 8.54 -5.30 -1.46
N MET A 81 7.41 -5.76 -0.96
CA MET A 81 6.61 -6.77 -1.64
C MET A 81 5.77 -6.07 -2.70
N ILE A 82 5.83 -6.56 -3.93
CA ILE A 82 5.06 -5.98 -5.01
C ILE A 82 4.08 -7.01 -5.57
N ASP A 83 2.83 -6.59 -5.73
CA ASP A 83 1.80 -7.41 -6.34
C ASP A 83 2.24 -7.80 -7.75
N ARG A 84 2.24 -9.09 -8.04
CA ARG A 84 2.61 -9.61 -9.36
C ARG A 84 1.87 -8.89 -10.48
N ASN A 85 0.60 -8.60 -10.26
CA ASN A 85 -0.23 -7.93 -11.26
C ASN A 85 0.11 -6.46 -11.46
N ALA A 86 0.91 -5.89 -10.57
CA ALA A 86 1.28 -4.48 -10.63
C ALA A 86 2.68 -4.25 -11.18
N VAL A 87 3.46 -5.31 -11.40
CA VAL A 87 4.85 -5.17 -11.78
C VAL A 87 5.03 -4.35 -13.05
N ASP A 88 4.32 -4.72 -14.11
CA ASP A 88 4.48 -4.04 -15.40
C ASP A 88 4.11 -2.56 -15.33
N GLU A 89 3.01 -2.25 -14.67
CA GLU A 89 2.59 -0.86 -14.53
C GLU A 89 3.57 -0.07 -13.68
N TYR A 90 4.08 -0.68 -12.61
CA TYR A 90 5.06 -0.03 -11.74
C TYR A 90 6.35 0.28 -12.50
N LEU A 91 6.86 -0.70 -13.25
CA LEU A 91 8.09 -0.50 -14.04
C LEU A 91 7.90 0.63 -15.06
N LYS A 92 6.75 0.61 -15.74
CA LYS A 92 6.45 1.62 -16.74
C LYS A 92 6.37 3.02 -16.10
N TYR A 93 5.68 3.12 -14.98
CA TYR A 93 5.52 4.40 -14.29
C TYR A 93 6.86 4.96 -13.83
N ARG A 94 7.73 4.09 -13.33
CA ARG A 94 9.06 4.46 -12.83
C ARG A 94 10.12 4.56 -13.92
N GLY A 95 9.81 4.13 -15.13
CA GLY A 95 10.79 4.11 -16.22
C GLY A 95 11.92 3.12 -15.98
N LEU A 96 11.61 1.99 -15.34
CA LEU A 96 12.59 0.97 -15.02
C LEU A 96 12.48 -0.20 -15.97
N ALA A 97 13.63 -0.81 -16.32
CA ALA A 97 13.65 -1.99 -17.17
C ALA A 97 13.24 -3.25 -16.41
N LYS A 98 13.62 -3.34 -15.14
CA LYS A 98 13.32 -4.49 -14.29
C LYS A 98 13.40 -4.10 -12.83
N LEU A 99 12.84 -4.95 -11.96
CA LEU A 99 12.96 -4.77 -10.52
C LEU A 99 14.34 -5.23 -10.03
N LYS A 100 14.86 -4.53 -9.03
CA LYS A 100 16.07 -4.98 -8.34
C LYS A 100 15.70 -6.12 -7.39
N GLU A 101 16.27 -7.30 -7.61
CA GLU A 101 15.96 -8.46 -6.78
C GLU A 101 16.31 -8.26 -5.31
N SER A 102 17.30 -7.42 -5.04
CA SER A 102 17.69 -7.13 -3.66
C SER A 102 16.73 -6.21 -2.93
N LYS A 103 15.80 -5.56 -3.64
CA LYS A 103 14.88 -4.58 -3.05
C LYS A 103 13.43 -4.98 -3.14
N TYR A 104 13.06 -5.82 -4.08
CA TYR A 104 11.65 -6.16 -4.33
C TYR A 104 11.43 -7.66 -4.31
N MET A 105 10.29 -8.05 -3.77
CA MET A 105 9.84 -9.44 -3.80
C MET A 105 8.46 -9.46 -4.45
N ILE A 106 8.32 -10.22 -5.54
CA ILE A 106 7.03 -10.34 -6.21
C ILE A 106 6.16 -11.30 -5.40
N VAL A 107 4.96 -10.86 -5.07
CA VAL A 107 4.02 -11.65 -4.27
C VAL A 107 2.67 -11.68 -4.97
N ASP A 108 1.85 -12.66 -4.60
CA ASP A 108 0.48 -12.75 -5.07
C ASP A 108 -0.43 -12.18 -3.98
N ILE A 109 -1.19 -11.14 -4.32
CA ILE A 109 -2.16 -10.55 -3.40
C ILE A 109 -3.50 -11.18 -3.71
N ILE A 110 -4.00 -11.98 -2.79
CA ILE A 110 -5.28 -12.66 -2.96
C ILE A 110 -6.26 -12.05 -1.99
N GLU A 111 -7.27 -11.38 -2.52
CA GLU A 111 -8.27 -10.70 -1.69
C GLU A 111 -9.59 -11.44 -1.77
N THR A 112 -10.07 -11.84 -0.60
CA THR A 112 -11.35 -12.53 -0.46
C THR A 112 -12.40 -11.67 0.23
N LYS A 113 -11.97 -10.60 0.91
CA LYS A 113 -12.89 -9.67 1.56
C LYS A 113 -13.24 -8.52 0.63
N GLN A 114 -14.50 -8.12 0.68
CA GLN A 114 -15.00 -6.94 -0.02
C GLN A 114 -15.16 -5.80 0.99
N PRO A 115 -15.26 -4.55 0.53
CA PRO A 115 -15.47 -3.43 1.47
C PRO A 115 -16.64 -3.63 2.43
N ILE A 116 -17.71 -4.26 1.97
CA ILE A 116 -18.88 -4.52 2.80
C ILE A 116 -18.59 -5.48 3.95
N ASP A 117 -17.51 -6.24 3.88
CA ASP A 117 -17.15 -7.19 4.93
C ASP A 117 -16.50 -6.51 6.13
N PHE A 118 -16.20 -5.23 6.03
CA PHE A 118 -15.63 -4.47 7.13
C PHE A 118 -16.71 -3.63 7.78
N TYR A 119 -17.10 -4.03 8.99
CA TYR A 119 -18.18 -3.36 9.73
C TYR A 119 -17.65 -2.15 10.50
N ASN A 120 -18.57 -1.26 10.86
CA ASN A 120 -18.30 -0.13 11.75
C ASN A 120 -17.26 0.85 11.21
N ILE A 121 -17.18 0.97 9.90
CA ILE A 121 -16.30 1.93 9.27
C ILE A 121 -17.06 3.22 8.99
N SER A 122 -16.53 4.34 9.49
CA SER A 122 -17.07 5.67 9.17
C SER A 122 -16.58 6.10 7.80
N GLU A 123 -17.49 6.59 6.99
CA GLU A 123 -17.17 7.11 5.66
C GLU A 123 -16.96 8.61 5.65
#